data_b9c5f84b3cf6b3d3f34e82bb6bf559aa
#
_entry.id   b9c5f84b3cf6b3d3f34e82bb6bf559aa
#
_cell.length_a   1.000
_cell.length_b   1.000
_cell.length_c   1.000
_cell.angle_alpha   90.00
_cell.angle_beta   90.00
_cell.angle_gamma   90.00
#
_symmetry.space_group_name_H-M   'P 1'
#
loop_
_entity.id
_entity.type
_entity.pdbx_description
1 polymer ?
#
loop_
_entity_poly.entity_id
_entity_poly.type
_entity_poly.pdbx_seq_one_letter_code
_entity_poly.pdbx_strand_id
1 'polypeptide(L)'
;GAGLTASSWGKIENITTRQGFLITTASWVALVVIAALPFWIGTMNMSYTDAFFEAMSGLTTTGATVVTGLDTAPKGFLLWRSLLQWIGGIGVIIMAIAILPFLSVGGMQLFRLESSDPSDKILPGASQIATAITSLYVTLTGVCCVVYWLMGMSSFDAINHAMTTIATGGYSTKDASFGYFLNNAYIIGPIDLVATLFMVLGALPFGMYLLFLRGQLSAPIKDAQVRFFLLAASLFIAIIAARIIALFDFDFFTGLRLSAFNVVSIMTGTGYATTDYGMWGSFAVGFFFCIMFVGGCAGSTSCGLKVFRLQVAFSALALYGRRLAHPHRMTKARYNGRPLTDDVFLSVLSFFFIYFAVFATIAVLLSFFSLDTVTSLSGAGSAIANVGPGLGDIIGPAGNYAPLPGGAKWVLSAAMLLGRLELLTILVLFAPVFWRR
;
A
#
# COMPACT_ATOMS: atom_id res chain seq x y z
N GLY A 1 -11.79 -19.96 -19.48
CA GLY A 1 -11.57 -18.87 -20.45
C GLY A 1 -12.61 -18.87 -21.56
N ALA A 2 -12.49 -19.74 -22.59
CA ALA A 2 -13.34 -19.71 -23.79
C ALA A 2 -14.85 -19.86 -23.55
N GLY A 3 -15.26 -20.65 -22.55
CA GLY A 3 -16.68 -20.80 -22.19
C GLY A 3 -17.30 -19.53 -21.57
N LEU A 4 -16.53 -18.80 -20.77
CA LEU A 4 -16.98 -17.54 -20.17
C LEU A 4 -17.02 -16.41 -21.21
N THR A 5 -16.09 -16.36 -22.16
CA THR A 5 -16.12 -15.41 -23.27
C THR A 5 -17.28 -15.69 -24.22
N ALA A 6 -17.62 -16.95 -24.50
CA ALA A 6 -18.76 -17.30 -25.34
C ALA A 6 -20.11 -16.94 -24.69
N SER A 7 -20.23 -17.05 -23.36
CA SER A 7 -21.45 -16.70 -22.63
C SER A 7 -21.67 -15.18 -22.45
N SER A 8 -20.62 -14.38 -22.63
CA SER A 8 -20.64 -12.91 -22.47
C SER A 8 -20.70 -12.13 -23.80
N TRP A 9 -20.96 -12.80 -24.93
CA TRP A 9 -21.07 -12.17 -26.24
C TRP A 9 -22.40 -11.42 -26.40
N GLY A 10 -22.48 -10.23 -25.78
CA GLY A 10 -23.59 -9.33 -25.87
C GLY A 10 -23.11 -7.89 -26.02
N LYS A 11 -23.95 -6.98 -26.46
CA LYS A 11 -23.66 -5.53 -26.45
C LYS A 11 -23.41 -5.09 -25.01
N ILE A 12 -22.24 -4.50 -24.75
CA ILE A 12 -21.93 -3.89 -23.46
C ILE A 12 -22.80 -2.64 -23.35
N GLU A 13 -23.87 -2.69 -22.58
CA GLU A 13 -24.59 -1.51 -22.12
C GLU A 13 -23.73 -0.75 -21.10
N ASN A 14 -24.00 0.54 -20.91
CA ASN A 14 -23.28 1.38 -19.97
C ASN A 14 -23.31 0.74 -18.57
N ILE A 15 -22.14 0.45 -18.01
CA ILE A 15 -22.00 -0.11 -16.67
C ILE A 15 -22.54 0.88 -15.65
N THR A 16 -23.52 0.46 -14.85
CA THR A 16 -24.05 1.27 -13.74
C THR A 16 -23.03 1.32 -12.59
N THR A 17 -23.11 2.36 -11.74
CA THR A 17 -22.25 2.49 -10.55
C THR A 17 -22.34 1.25 -9.66
N ARG A 18 -23.51 0.63 -9.50
CA ARG A 18 -23.70 -0.60 -8.72
C ARG A 18 -22.94 -1.78 -9.30
N GLN A 19 -23.05 -1.96 -10.61
CA GLN A 19 -22.28 -3.00 -11.31
C GLN A 19 -20.77 -2.78 -11.16
N GLY A 20 -20.31 -1.52 -11.20
CA GLY A 20 -18.91 -1.17 -10.96
C GLY A 20 -18.40 -1.66 -9.60
N PHE A 21 -19.15 -1.42 -8.51
CA PHE A 21 -18.78 -1.89 -7.17
C PHE A 21 -18.75 -3.43 -7.09
N LEU A 22 -19.77 -4.09 -7.64
CA LEU A 22 -19.86 -5.56 -7.64
C LEU A 22 -18.73 -6.20 -8.44
N ILE A 23 -18.51 -5.73 -9.67
CA ILE A 23 -17.46 -6.26 -10.55
C ILE A 23 -16.09 -6.08 -9.89
N THR A 24 -15.81 -4.91 -9.33
CA THR A 24 -14.54 -4.64 -8.67
C THR A 24 -14.30 -5.62 -7.52
N THR A 25 -15.24 -5.75 -6.59
CA THR A 25 -15.08 -6.63 -5.43
C THR A 25 -15.03 -8.11 -5.84
N ALA A 26 -15.96 -8.56 -6.68
CA ALA A 26 -16.05 -9.96 -7.11
C ALA A 26 -14.83 -10.39 -7.92
N SER A 27 -14.29 -9.53 -8.78
CA SER A 27 -13.09 -9.84 -9.56
C SER A 27 -11.85 -10.04 -8.67
N TRP A 28 -11.67 -9.20 -7.64
CA TRP A 28 -10.55 -9.36 -6.70
C TRP A 28 -10.65 -10.66 -5.91
N VAL A 29 -11.85 -11.00 -5.39
CA VAL A 29 -12.05 -12.27 -4.68
C VAL A 29 -11.82 -13.46 -5.60
N ALA A 30 -12.37 -13.44 -6.82
CA ALA A 30 -12.19 -14.51 -7.79
C ALA A 30 -10.72 -14.69 -8.20
N LEU A 31 -10.00 -13.59 -8.39
CA LEU A 31 -8.57 -13.64 -8.69
C LEU A 31 -7.77 -14.28 -7.55
N VAL A 32 -8.07 -13.94 -6.28
CA VAL A 32 -7.38 -14.55 -5.13
C VAL A 32 -7.67 -16.05 -5.03
N VAL A 33 -8.93 -16.48 -5.21
CA VAL A 33 -9.31 -17.90 -5.20
C VAL A 33 -8.51 -18.68 -6.24
N ILE A 34 -8.38 -18.14 -7.46
CA ILE A 34 -7.61 -18.77 -8.54
C ILE A 34 -6.11 -18.71 -8.22
N ALA A 35 -5.62 -17.58 -7.75
CA ALA A 35 -4.21 -17.36 -7.42
C ALA A 35 -3.70 -18.22 -6.25
N ALA A 36 -4.59 -18.67 -5.37
CA ALA A 36 -4.27 -19.58 -4.28
C ALA A 36 -3.98 -21.01 -4.76
N LEU A 37 -4.51 -21.43 -5.94
CA LEU A 37 -4.38 -22.79 -6.43
C LEU A 37 -2.92 -23.24 -6.63
N PRO A 38 -2.01 -22.45 -7.24
CA PRO A 38 -0.60 -22.83 -7.36
C PRO A 38 0.10 -23.03 -6.01
N PHE A 39 -0.30 -22.29 -4.98
CA PHE A 39 0.22 -22.45 -3.62
C PHE A 39 -0.32 -23.71 -2.95
N TRP A 40 -1.61 -24.00 -3.13
CA TRP A 40 -2.28 -25.16 -2.53
C TRP A 40 -1.86 -26.48 -3.15
N ILE A 41 -1.78 -26.54 -4.51
CA ILE A 41 -1.47 -27.77 -5.25
C ILE A 41 0.05 -27.97 -5.37
N GLY A 42 0.82 -26.90 -5.11
CA GLY A 42 2.27 -26.88 -5.29
C GLY A 42 3.04 -27.71 -4.27
N THR A 43 4.36 -27.75 -4.44
CA THR A 43 5.28 -28.61 -3.67
C THR A 43 5.48 -28.20 -2.22
N MET A 44 5.00 -27.02 -1.80
CA MET A 44 5.14 -26.52 -0.42
C MET A 44 4.09 -27.08 0.55
N ASN A 45 3.18 -27.95 0.10
CA ASN A 45 2.14 -28.61 0.90
C ASN A 45 1.35 -27.67 1.81
N MET A 46 1.01 -26.48 1.32
CA MET A 46 0.26 -25.48 2.09
C MET A 46 -1.20 -25.90 2.29
N SER A 47 -1.78 -25.64 3.45
CA SER A 47 -3.23 -25.71 3.63
C SER A 47 -3.92 -24.72 2.70
N TYR A 48 -5.19 -24.97 2.32
CA TYR A 48 -5.93 -24.01 1.49
C TYR A 48 -6.07 -22.63 2.19
N THR A 49 -6.22 -22.61 3.52
CA THR A 49 -6.26 -21.39 4.31
C THR A 49 -4.96 -20.58 4.17
N ASP A 50 -3.81 -21.25 4.27
CA ASP A 50 -2.50 -20.60 4.13
C ASP A 50 -2.26 -20.16 2.68
N ALA A 51 -2.62 -20.97 1.70
CA ALA A 51 -2.53 -20.65 0.28
C ALA A 51 -3.41 -19.44 -0.09
N PHE A 52 -4.62 -19.36 0.46
CA PHE A 52 -5.52 -18.24 0.27
C PHE A 52 -4.98 -16.95 0.94
N PHE A 53 -4.47 -17.07 2.17
CA PHE A 53 -3.84 -15.95 2.87
C PHE A 53 -2.65 -15.39 2.09
N GLU A 54 -1.75 -16.27 1.63
CA GLU A 54 -0.56 -15.89 0.86
C GLU A 54 -0.95 -15.22 -0.47
N ALA A 55 -1.95 -15.77 -1.18
CA ALA A 55 -2.46 -15.20 -2.42
C ALA A 55 -3.16 -13.85 -2.19
N MET A 56 -3.96 -13.73 -1.11
CA MET A 56 -4.61 -12.48 -0.73
C MET A 56 -3.57 -11.41 -0.40
N SER A 57 -2.60 -11.74 0.46
CA SER A 57 -1.51 -10.85 0.81
C SER A 57 -0.67 -10.45 -0.41
N GLY A 58 -0.40 -11.39 -1.32
CA GLY A 58 0.28 -11.11 -2.58
C GLY A 58 -0.50 -10.13 -3.43
N LEU A 59 -1.74 -10.46 -3.80
CA LEU A 59 -2.54 -9.64 -4.72
C LEU A 59 -2.89 -8.26 -4.13
N THR A 60 -3.17 -8.18 -2.83
CA THR A 60 -3.41 -6.89 -2.15
C THR A 60 -2.14 -6.10 -1.86
N THR A 61 -0.96 -6.61 -2.27
CA THR A 61 0.37 -6.04 -1.99
C THR A 61 0.62 -5.77 -0.50
N THR A 62 0.04 -6.59 0.37
CA THR A 62 0.22 -6.46 1.82
C THR A 62 1.61 -6.91 2.26
N GLY A 63 2.10 -8.05 1.75
CA GLY A 63 3.42 -8.55 2.10
C GLY A 63 3.49 -9.43 3.36
N ALA A 64 2.38 -9.64 4.06
CA ALA A 64 2.28 -10.59 5.16
C ALA A 64 2.44 -12.02 4.62
N THR A 65 3.27 -12.86 5.24
CA THR A 65 3.55 -14.21 4.77
C THR A 65 3.32 -15.26 5.86
N VAL A 66 2.83 -16.42 5.44
CA VAL A 66 2.75 -17.64 6.25
C VAL A 66 3.84 -18.64 5.85
N VAL A 67 4.68 -18.30 4.88
CA VAL A 67 5.72 -19.18 4.36
C VAL A 67 7.01 -19.00 5.15
N THR A 68 7.66 -20.10 5.47
CA THR A 68 8.98 -20.19 6.08
C THR A 68 9.92 -20.96 5.16
N GLY A 69 11.23 -20.73 5.28
CA GLY A 69 12.22 -21.40 4.44
C GLY A 69 12.28 -20.86 3.02
N LEU A 70 12.09 -19.56 2.85
CA LEU A 70 12.12 -18.89 1.53
C LEU A 70 13.47 -19.06 0.81
N ASP A 71 14.58 -19.16 1.56
CA ASP A 71 15.92 -19.34 1.01
C ASP A 71 16.07 -20.61 0.17
N THR A 72 15.28 -21.64 0.49
CA THR A 72 15.29 -22.96 -0.18
C THR A 72 14.02 -23.24 -0.98
N ALA A 73 13.07 -22.32 -0.97
CA ALA A 73 11.79 -22.50 -1.65
C ALA A 73 11.95 -22.57 -3.18
N PRO A 74 11.09 -23.31 -3.90
CA PRO A 74 11.14 -23.43 -5.35
C PRO A 74 11.05 -22.04 -6.02
N LYS A 75 11.91 -21.79 -7.00
CA LYS A 75 11.95 -20.52 -7.73
C LYS A 75 10.61 -20.13 -8.36
N GLY A 76 9.85 -21.09 -8.88
CA GLY A 76 8.52 -20.84 -9.45
C GLY A 76 7.52 -20.34 -8.41
N PHE A 77 7.60 -20.86 -7.18
CA PHE A 77 6.78 -20.42 -6.05
C PHE A 77 7.11 -18.98 -5.67
N LEU A 78 8.39 -18.64 -5.53
CA LEU A 78 8.85 -17.27 -5.20
C LEU A 78 8.47 -16.27 -6.29
N LEU A 79 8.63 -16.65 -7.56
CA LEU A 79 8.24 -15.81 -8.69
C LEU A 79 6.73 -15.56 -8.71
N TRP A 80 5.91 -16.57 -8.41
CA TRP A 80 4.46 -16.41 -8.35
C TRP A 80 4.03 -15.40 -7.26
N ARG A 81 4.64 -15.46 -6.08
CA ARG A 81 4.44 -14.47 -5.01
C ARG A 81 4.71 -13.05 -5.51
N SER A 82 5.86 -12.84 -6.14
CA SER A 82 6.28 -11.52 -6.65
C SER A 82 5.39 -11.03 -7.79
N LEU A 83 4.97 -11.92 -8.69
CA LEU A 83 4.02 -11.61 -9.77
C LEU A 83 2.66 -11.17 -9.23
N LEU A 84 2.14 -11.83 -8.19
CA LEU A 84 0.88 -11.42 -7.57
C LEU A 84 0.96 -10.00 -7.02
N GLN A 85 2.04 -9.64 -6.34
CA GLN A 85 2.24 -8.28 -5.87
C GLN A 85 2.37 -7.29 -7.02
N TRP A 86 3.11 -7.64 -8.06
CA TRP A 86 3.32 -6.77 -9.20
C TRP A 86 2.02 -6.48 -9.97
N ILE A 87 1.19 -7.50 -10.21
CA ILE A 87 -0.13 -7.36 -10.84
C ILE A 87 -1.08 -6.59 -9.91
N GLY A 88 -1.06 -6.89 -8.61
CA GLY A 88 -1.87 -6.18 -7.62
C GLY A 88 -1.53 -4.69 -7.50
N GLY A 89 -0.24 -4.34 -7.60
CA GLY A 89 0.24 -2.96 -7.60
C GLY A 89 -0.32 -2.15 -8.76
N ILE A 90 -0.19 -2.65 -9.99
CA ILE A 90 -0.73 -1.95 -11.17
C ILE A 90 -2.26 -1.90 -11.15
N GLY A 91 -2.91 -2.99 -10.70
CA GLY A 91 -4.36 -3.07 -10.60
C GLY A 91 -4.96 -1.95 -9.75
N VAL A 92 -4.32 -1.62 -8.62
CA VAL A 92 -4.81 -0.54 -7.74
C VAL A 92 -4.56 0.84 -8.32
N ILE A 93 -3.46 1.07 -9.04
CA ILE A 93 -3.22 2.38 -9.68
C ILE A 93 -4.30 2.64 -10.74
N ILE A 94 -4.57 1.65 -11.58
CA ILE A 94 -5.61 1.78 -12.63
C ILE A 94 -6.97 2.00 -11.95
N MET A 95 -7.29 1.25 -10.90
CA MET A 95 -8.53 1.43 -10.15
C MET A 95 -8.63 2.84 -9.55
N ALA A 96 -7.55 3.32 -8.92
CA ALA A 96 -7.53 4.64 -8.27
C ALA A 96 -7.70 5.80 -9.26
N ILE A 97 -7.18 5.66 -10.48
CA ILE A 97 -7.21 6.73 -11.48
C ILE A 97 -8.45 6.62 -12.38
N ALA A 98 -8.84 5.40 -12.76
CA ALA A 98 -9.91 5.18 -13.74
C ALA A 98 -11.29 4.93 -13.12
N ILE A 99 -11.39 4.34 -11.92
CA ILE A 99 -12.66 3.88 -11.35
C ILE A 99 -13.08 4.71 -10.14
N LEU A 100 -12.21 4.85 -9.13
CA LEU A 100 -12.59 5.50 -7.87
C LEU A 100 -13.06 6.95 -8.00
N PRO A 101 -12.53 7.81 -8.90
CA PRO A 101 -13.04 9.17 -9.05
C PRO A 101 -14.50 9.23 -9.53
N PHE A 102 -14.95 8.24 -10.32
CA PHE A 102 -16.35 8.13 -10.76
C PHE A 102 -17.28 7.64 -9.63
N LEU A 103 -16.75 6.85 -8.71
CA LEU A 103 -17.51 6.34 -7.57
C LEU A 103 -17.60 7.35 -6.42
N SER A 104 -16.84 8.44 -6.47
CA SER A 104 -16.81 9.53 -5.47
C SER A 104 -16.56 9.04 -4.02
N VAL A 105 -15.76 7.98 -3.87
CA VAL A 105 -15.49 7.33 -2.59
C VAL A 105 -14.40 8.06 -1.81
N GLY A 106 -14.63 8.31 -0.52
CA GLY A 106 -13.60 8.74 0.45
C GLY A 106 -12.81 9.98 0.03
N GLY A 107 -13.43 10.97 -0.62
CA GLY A 107 -12.79 12.20 -1.08
C GLY A 107 -12.10 12.08 -2.45
N MET A 108 -12.12 10.91 -3.11
CA MET A 108 -11.50 10.71 -4.43
C MET A 108 -12.14 11.56 -5.54
N GLN A 109 -13.31 12.14 -5.30
CA GLN A 109 -13.92 13.13 -6.19
C GLN A 109 -13.04 14.37 -6.45
N LEU A 110 -12.10 14.69 -5.56
CA LEU A 110 -11.10 15.75 -5.77
C LEU A 110 -10.30 15.52 -7.05
N PHE A 111 -9.92 14.28 -7.33
CA PHE A 111 -9.14 13.92 -8.51
C PHE A 111 -9.96 13.96 -9.79
N ARG A 112 -11.28 13.78 -9.71
CA ARG A 112 -12.21 13.99 -10.83
C ARG A 112 -12.28 15.47 -11.22
N LEU A 113 -12.30 16.37 -10.24
CA LEU A 113 -12.33 17.80 -10.47
C LEU A 113 -11.00 18.30 -11.09
N GLU A 114 -9.87 17.73 -10.67
CA GLU A 114 -8.56 18.03 -11.26
C GLU A 114 -8.48 17.58 -12.73
N SER A 115 -9.12 16.46 -13.10
CA SER A 115 -9.15 15.95 -14.47
C SER A 115 -10.23 16.55 -15.37
N SER A 116 -11.11 17.40 -14.84
CA SER A 116 -12.22 18.00 -15.59
C SER A 116 -11.88 19.30 -16.31
N ASP A 117 -10.72 19.89 -16.02
CA ASP A 117 -10.24 21.07 -16.74
C ASP A 117 -9.70 20.62 -18.11
N PRO A 118 -10.23 21.15 -19.26
CA PRO A 118 -9.81 20.72 -20.61
C PRO A 118 -8.33 20.94 -20.88
N SER A 119 -7.69 21.91 -20.18
CA SER A 119 -6.26 22.21 -20.29
C SER A 119 -5.37 21.19 -19.55
N ASP A 120 -5.92 20.49 -18.54
CA ASP A 120 -5.19 19.56 -17.68
C ASP A 120 -5.46 18.07 -18.01
N LYS A 121 -6.27 17.78 -19.05
CA LYS A 121 -6.48 16.40 -19.47
C LYS A 121 -5.17 15.78 -19.96
N ILE A 122 -4.58 14.96 -19.11
CA ILE A 122 -3.33 14.26 -19.40
C ILE A 122 -3.49 13.39 -20.65
N LEU A 123 -4.65 12.73 -20.83
CA LEU A 123 -4.98 11.92 -22.00
C LEU A 123 -6.51 11.88 -22.20
N PRO A 124 -7.00 11.83 -23.46
CA PRO A 124 -8.43 11.95 -23.76
C PRO A 124 -9.29 10.72 -23.39
N GLY A 125 -8.67 9.57 -23.03
CA GLY A 125 -9.40 8.34 -22.73
C GLY A 125 -8.80 7.52 -21.61
N ALA A 126 -9.65 6.84 -20.81
CA ALA A 126 -9.23 5.98 -19.71
C ALA A 126 -8.26 4.85 -20.16
N SER A 127 -8.46 4.31 -21.37
CA SER A 127 -7.57 3.29 -21.95
C SER A 127 -6.16 3.83 -22.21
N GLN A 128 -6.02 5.06 -22.71
CA GLN A 128 -4.72 5.69 -22.95
C GLN A 128 -4.00 6.00 -21.65
N ILE A 129 -4.73 6.45 -20.63
CA ILE A 129 -4.18 6.64 -19.28
C ILE A 129 -3.67 5.31 -18.71
N ALA A 130 -4.47 4.26 -18.78
CA ALA A 130 -4.08 2.94 -18.31
C ALA A 130 -2.83 2.40 -19.03
N THR A 131 -2.77 2.53 -20.36
CA THR A 131 -1.59 2.10 -21.16
C THR A 131 -0.33 2.89 -20.78
N ALA A 132 -0.43 4.22 -20.64
CA ALA A 132 0.71 5.06 -20.28
C ALA A 132 1.22 4.75 -18.87
N ILE A 133 0.32 4.53 -17.91
CA ILE A 133 0.66 4.14 -16.55
C ILE A 133 1.31 2.76 -16.52
N THR A 134 0.75 1.79 -17.26
CA THR A 134 1.32 0.44 -17.36
C THR A 134 2.73 0.48 -17.95
N SER A 135 2.93 1.22 -19.03
CA SER A 135 4.26 1.36 -19.65
C SER A 135 5.27 1.98 -18.66
N LEU A 136 4.88 3.03 -17.96
CA LEU A 136 5.72 3.67 -16.94
C LEU A 136 6.07 2.71 -15.79
N TYR A 137 5.07 1.96 -15.31
CA TYR A 137 5.24 0.99 -14.23
C TYR A 137 6.22 -0.12 -14.62
N VAL A 138 6.07 -0.68 -15.82
CA VAL A 138 6.98 -1.68 -16.38
C VAL A 138 8.39 -1.11 -16.54
N THR A 139 8.52 0.10 -17.07
CA THR A 139 9.81 0.77 -17.26
C THR A 139 10.50 0.99 -15.92
N LEU A 140 9.79 1.51 -14.91
CA LEU A 140 10.35 1.76 -13.57
C LEU A 140 10.78 0.45 -12.91
N THR A 141 9.99 -0.64 -13.07
CA THR A 141 10.37 -1.98 -12.61
C THR A 141 11.63 -2.48 -13.31
N GLY A 142 11.73 -2.30 -14.62
CA GLY A 142 12.92 -2.69 -15.39
C GLY A 142 14.18 -1.94 -14.95
N VAL A 143 14.07 -0.62 -14.73
CA VAL A 143 15.19 0.20 -14.21
C VAL A 143 15.59 -0.29 -12.82
N CYS A 144 14.64 -0.51 -11.93
CA CYS A 144 14.91 -1.03 -10.59
C CYS A 144 15.63 -2.39 -10.64
N CYS A 145 15.15 -3.30 -11.50
CA CYS A 145 15.76 -4.63 -11.71
C CYS A 145 17.22 -4.53 -12.17
N VAL A 146 17.49 -3.70 -13.18
CA VAL A 146 18.86 -3.50 -13.68
C VAL A 146 19.77 -2.92 -12.60
N VAL A 147 19.31 -1.94 -11.84
CA VAL A 147 20.10 -1.35 -10.74
C VAL A 147 20.39 -2.38 -9.66
N TYR A 148 19.40 -3.17 -9.22
CA TYR A 148 19.64 -4.23 -8.23
C TYR A 148 20.63 -5.29 -8.73
N TRP A 149 20.53 -5.68 -9.99
CA TRP A 149 21.46 -6.62 -10.61
C TRP A 149 22.88 -6.06 -10.67
N LEU A 150 23.05 -4.80 -11.10
CA LEU A 150 24.35 -4.12 -11.13
C LEU A 150 24.96 -3.95 -9.73
N MET A 151 24.13 -3.86 -8.68
CA MET A 151 24.58 -3.82 -7.29
C MET A 151 24.92 -5.20 -6.70
N GLY A 152 24.82 -6.28 -7.48
CA GLY A 152 25.28 -7.61 -7.09
C GLY A 152 24.19 -8.59 -6.66
N MET A 153 22.89 -8.25 -6.78
CA MET A 153 21.84 -9.25 -6.64
C MET A 153 21.91 -10.29 -7.77
N SER A 154 21.56 -11.53 -7.49
CA SER A 154 21.35 -12.51 -8.55
C SER A 154 20.24 -12.00 -9.49
N SER A 155 20.27 -12.38 -10.78
CA SER A 155 19.23 -11.97 -11.74
C SER A 155 17.81 -12.36 -11.26
N PHE A 156 17.70 -13.52 -10.61
CA PHE A 156 16.44 -13.99 -10.05
C PHE A 156 15.98 -13.11 -8.88
N ASP A 157 16.86 -12.79 -7.94
CA ASP A 157 16.51 -11.92 -6.81
C ASP A 157 16.22 -10.49 -7.28
N ALA A 158 16.99 -9.96 -8.22
CA ALA A 158 16.77 -8.62 -8.77
C ALA A 158 15.40 -8.46 -9.43
N ILE A 159 14.96 -9.44 -10.24
CA ILE A 159 13.63 -9.43 -10.86
C ILE A 159 12.53 -9.47 -9.80
N ASN A 160 12.62 -10.40 -8.84
CA ASN A 160 11.61 -10.54 -7.80
C ASN A 160 11.51 -9.29 -6.92
N HIS A 161 12.64 -8.78 -6.42
CA HIS A 161 12.64 -7.59 -5.56
C HIS A 161 12.27 -6.31 -6.33
N ALA A 162 12.63 -6.18 -7.61
CA ALA A 162 12.17 -5.03 -8.39
C ALA A 162 10.64 -5.01 -8.53
N MET A 163 10.02 -6.16 -8.81
CA MET A 163 8.56 -6.28 -8.88
C MET A 163 7.91 -5.90 -7.55
N THR A 164 8.42 -6.42 -6.44
CA THR A 164 7.82 -6.22 -5.13
C THR A 164 8.15 -4.86 -4.51
N THR A 165 9.28 -4.23 -4.88
CA THR A 165 9.63 -2.85 -4.49
C THR A 165 8.73 -1.83 -5.18
N ILE A 166 8.59 -1.90 -6.51
CA ILE A 166 7.78 -0.92 -7.27
C ILE A 166 6.29 -1.10 -7.00
N ALA A 167 5.85 -2.34 -6.74
CA ALA A 167 4.50 -2.63 -6.28
C ALA A 167 4.24 -2.18 -4.82
N THR A 168 5.28 -1.77 -4.09
CA THR A 168 5.23 -1.52 -2.64
C THR A 168 4.57 -2.66 -1.87
N GLY A 169 5.03 -3.90 -2.13
CA GLY A 169 4.39 -5.11 -1.59
C GLY A 169 5.26 -5.91 -0.61
N GLY A 170 6.59 -5.82 -0.70
CA GLY A 170 7.54 -6.31 0.31
C GLY A 170 7.78 -7.81 0.38
N TYR A 171 7.24 -8.61 -0.51
CA TYR A 171 7.65 -10.02 -0.58
C TYR A 171 9.12 -10.14 -0.98
N SER A 172 9.84 -10.95 -0.23
CA SER A 172 11.24 -11.28 -0.48
C SER A 172 11.39 -12.75 -0.91
N THR A 173 12.51 -13.05 -1.56
CA THR A 173 13.00 -14.40 -1.83
C THR A 173 13.79 -14.97 -0.66
N LYS A 174 13.95 -14.21 0.44
CA LYS A 174 14.77 -14.53 1.61
C LYS A 174 13.96 -14.39 2.91
N ASP A 175 14.18 -15.32 3.86
CA ASP A 175 13.55 -15.26 5.17
C ASP A 175 13.93 -14.01 5.96
N ALA A 176 15.20 -13.57 5.86
CA ALA A 176 15.68 -12.33 6.48
C ALA A 176 15.26 -11.05 5.73
N SER A 177 14.29 -11.14 4.80
CA SER A 177 13.81 -10.04 3.99
C SER A 177 14.95 -9.28 3.30
N PHE A 178 14.94 -7.96 3.27
CA PHE A 178 15.98 -7.16 2.65
C PHE A 178 17.29 -7.15 3.45
N GLY A 179 17.25 -7.50 4.75
CA GLY A 179 18.42 -7.63 5.62
C GLY A 179 19.45 -8.66 5.15
N TYR A 180 19.00 -9.69 4.41
CA TYR A 180 19.91 -10.67 3.78
C TYR A 180 20.96 -9.99 2.88
N PHE A 181 20.55 -8.99 2.12
CA PHE A 181 21.43 -8.33 1.16
C PHE A 181 22.42 -7.37 1.80
N LEU A 182 22.17 -6.87 3.00
CA LEU A 182 23.11 -6.01 3.72
C LEU A 182 24.35 -6.75 4.19
N ASN A 183 24.21 -8.04 4.47
CA ASN A 183 25.28 -8.89 4.99
C ASN A 183 25.92 -9.75 3.89
N ASN A 184 25.53 -9.56 2.63
CA ASN A 184 26.03 -10.37 1.52
C ASN A 184 27.28 -9.72 0.89
N ALA A 185 28.39 -10.46 0.89
CA ALA A 185 29.69 -10.00 0.37
C ALA A 185 29.70 -9.64 -1.14
N TYR A 186 28.71 -10.13 -1.90
CA TYR A 186 28.61 -9.82 -3.34
C TYR A 186 27.88 -8.50 -3.62
N ILE A 187 27.25 -7.89 -2.60
CA ILE A 187 26.52 -6.64 -2.77
C ILE A 187 27.50 -5.46 -2.76
N ILE A 188 27.37 -4.61 -3.77
CA ILE A 188 28.20 -3.43 -3.95
C ILE A 188 27.43 -2.19 -3.48
N GLY A 189 27.99 -1.50 -2.46
CA GLY A 189 27.44 -0.24 -1.97
C GLY A 189 26.12 -0.36 -1.17
N PRO A 190 25.46 0.77 -0.89
CA PRO A 190 24.30 0.85 -0.02
C PRO A 190 23.00 0.49 -0.76
N ILE A 191 22.77 -0.79 -1.02
CA ILE A 191 21.59 -1.29 -1.73
C ILE A 191 20.27 -0.93 -1.04
N ASP A 192 20.27 -0.79 0.27
CA ASP A 192 19.14 -0.33 1.09
C ASP A 192 18.73 1.11 0.77
N LEU A 193 19.68 2.02 0.54
CA LEU A 193 19.34 3.38 0.12
C LEU A 193 18.74 3.41 -1.28
N VAL A 194 19.24 2.57 -2.18
CA VAL A 194 18.65 2.43 -3.51
C VAL A 194 17.25 1.86 -3.44
N ALA A 195 17.03 0.84 -2.62
CA ALA A 195 15.68 0.30 -2.39
C ALA A 195 14.74 1.35 -1.78
N THR A 196 15.25 2.14 -0.81
CA THR A 196 14.51 3.25 -0.21
C THR A 196 14.07 4.25 -1.27
N LEU A 197 14.96 4.62 -2.19
CA LEU A 197 14.63 5.50 -3.31
C LEU A 197 13.51 4.91 -4.19
N PHE A 198 13.61 3.63 -4.58
CA PHE A 198 12.59 3.00 -5.42
C PHE A 198 11.26 2.80 -4.68
N MET A 199 11.24 2.54 -3.37
CA MET A 199 10.03 2.54 -2.55
C MET A 199 9.35 3.91 -2.54
N VAL A 200 10.13 4.99 -2.38
CA VAL A 200 9.60 6.36 -2.49
C VAL A 200 9.02 6.60 -3.88
N LEU A 201 9.74 6.25 -4.96
CA LEU A 201 9.26 6.41 -6.32
C LEU A 201 7.95 5.65 -6.57
N GLY A 202 7.79 4.44 -6.05
CA GLY A 202 6.53 3.67 -6.10
C GLY A 202 5.39 4.34 -5.35
N ALA A 203 5.68 5.07 -4.28
CA ALA A 203 4.70 5.76 -3.43
C ALA A 203 4.29 7.16 -3.94
N LEU A 204 4.94 7.69 -4.99
CA LEU A 204 4.57 8.94 -5.64
C LEU A 204 3.44 8.75 -6.67
N PRO A 205 2.67 9.81 -6.99
CA PRO A 205 1.57 9.71 -7.96
C PRO A 205 2.06 9.36 -9.37
N PHE A 206 1.58 8.29 -9.98
CA PHE A 206 1.99 7.90 -11.34
C PHE A 206 1.57 8.93 -12.40
N GLY A 207 0.47 9.65 -12.19
CA GLY A 207 0.07 10.77 -13.04
C GLY A 207 1.10 11.89 -13.12
N MET A 208 1.82 12.15 -12.04
CA MET A 208 2.88 13.16 -11.99
C MET A 208 4.05 12.81 -12.92
N TYR A 209 4.43 11.52 -13.01
CA TYR A 209 5.49 11.10 -13.93
C TYR A 209 5.12 11.36 -15.40
N LEU A 210 3.83 11.23 -15.76
CA LEU A 210 3.38 11.54 -17.10
C LEU A 210 3.51 13.04 -17.41
N LEU A 211 3.25 13.92 -16.45
CA LEU A 211 3.46 15.36 -16.57
C LEU A 211 4.96 15.68 -16.71
N PHE A 212 5.79 15.03 -15.91
CA PHE A 212 7.25 15.18 -15.97
C PHE A 212 7.79 14.80 -17.36
N LEU A 213 7.39 13.65 -17.90
CA LEU A 213 7.78 13.18 -19.24
C LEU A 213 7.29 14.11 -20.37
N ARG A 214 6.25 14.90 -20.13
CA ARG A 214 5.75 15.94 -21.05
C ARG A 214 6.48 17.28 -20.93
N GLY A 215 7.57 17.33 -20.17
CA GLY A 215 8.40 18.53 -20.00
C GLY A 215 8.00 19.45 -18.85
N GLN A 216 7.00 19.07 -18.03
CA GLN A 216 6.67 19.82 -16.82
C GLN A 216 7.58 19.39 -15.65
N LEU A 217 8.86 19.72 -15.72
CA LEU A 217 9.89 19.31 -14.74
C LEU A 217 9.60 19.79 -13.30
N SER A 218 8.80 20.84 -13.14
CA SER A 218 8.42 21.38 -11.83
C SER A 218 7.23 20.67 -11.18
N ALA A 219 6.54 19.76 -11.88
CA ALA A 219 5.35 19.07 -11.37
C ALA A 219 5.58 18.35 -10.02
N PRO A 220 6.68 17.57 -9.83
CA PRO A 220 6.93 16.90 -8.56
C PRO A 220 7.10 17.87 -7.38
N ILE A 221 7.78 18.98 -7.61
CA ILE A 221 8.08 19.97 -6.55
C ILE A 221 6.84 20.80 -6.17
N LYS A 222 5.92 20.99 -7.12
CA LYS A 222 4.70 21.78 -6.91
C LYS A 222 3.56 20.99 -6.28
N ASP A 223 3.57 19.66 -6.43
CA ASP A 223 2.51 18.80 -5.88
C ASP A 223 2.52 18.81 -4.34
N ALA A 224 1.36 19.15 -3.76
CA ALA A 224 1.24 19.26 -2.30
C ALA A 224 1.36 17.90 -1.60
N GLN A 225 0.90 16.80 -2.21
CA GLN A 225 1.02 15.46 -1.63
C GLN A 225 2.49 15.03 -1.57
N VAL A 226 3.24 15.24 -2.67
CA VAL A 226 4.67 14.88 -2.75
C VAL A 226 5.46 15.62 -1.69
N ARG A 227 5.26 16.94 -1.57
CA ARG A 227 5.94 17.74 -0.55
C ARG A 227 5.62 17.27 0.87
N PHE A 228 4.34 17.05 1.17
CA PHE A 228 3.92 16.58 2.49
C PHE A 228 4.50 15.19 2.80
N PHE A 229 4.44 14.25 1.84
CA PHE A 229 4.98 12.90 1.98
C PHE A 229 6.47 12.92 2.27
N LEU A 230 7.26 13.65 1.48
CA LEU A 230 8.71 13.74 1.67
C LEU A 230 9.09 14.43 2.99
N LEU A 231 8.37 15.48 3.38
CA LEU A 231 8.60 16.17 4.67
C LEU A 231 8.27 15.25 5.84
N ALA A 232 7.13 14.53 5.80
CA ALA A 232 6.75 13.58 6.83
C ALA A 232 7.75 12.44 6.93
N ALA A 233 8.17 11.85 5.79
CA ALA A 233 9.19 10.79 5.76
C ALA A 233 10.52 11.29 6.36
N SER A 234 11.00 12.47 5.95
CA SER A 234 12.23 13.06 6.49
C SER A 234 12.16 13.31 8.01
N LEU A 235 11.03 13.81 8.49
CA LEU A 235 10.79 14.02 9.92
C LEU A 235 10.80 12.69 10.69
N PHE A 236 10.09 11.68 10.19
CA PHE A 236 10.01 10.38 10.83
C PHE A 236 11.37 9.66 10.84
N ILE A 237 12.12 9.74 9.75
CA ILE A 237 13.49 9.24 9.67
C ILE A 237 14.38 9.93 10.72
N ALA A 238 14.32 11.26 10.82
CA ALA A 238 15.13 12.01 11.78
C ALA A 238 14.80 11.62 13.25
N ILE A 239 13.52 11.41 13.58
CA ILE A 239 13.09 11.01 14.93
C ILE A 239 13.65 9.63 15.28
N ILE A 240 13.49 8.63 14.39
CA ILE A 240 13.98 7.28 14.64
C ILE A 240 15.51 7.23 14.61
N ALA A 241 16.17 7.92 13.66
CA ALA A 241 17.63 7.97 13.61
C ALA A 241 18.23 8.55 14.90
N ALA A 242 17.73 9.69 15.36
CA ALA A 242 18.17 10.28 16.62
C ALA A 242 18.01 9.30 17.80
N ARG A 243 16.90 8.55 17.83
CA ARG A 243 16.62 7.60 18.92
C ARG A 243 17.55 6.39 18.90
N ILE A 244 17.75 5.75 17.72
CA ILE A 244 18.59 4.54 17.65
C ILE A 244 20.07 4.85 17.79
N ILE A 245 20.54 5.97 17.27
CA ILE A 245 21.92 6.44 17.46
C ILE A 245 22.21 6.64 18.95
N ALA A 246 21.29 7.30 19.67
CA ALA A 246 21.45 7.54 21.10
C ALA A 246 21.36 6.29 21.99
N LEU A 247 20.66 5.22 21.54
CA LEU A 247 20.47 4.02 22.36
C LEU A 247 21.48 2.89 22.08
N PHE A 248 21.93 2.77 20.84
CA PHE A 248 22.71 1.61 20.39
C PHE A 248 24.12 1.99 19.95
N ASP A 249 24.57 3.22 20.18
CA ASP A 249 25.89 3.74 19.77
C ASP A 249 26.21 3.49 18.30
N PHE A 250 25.19 3.48 17.43
CA PHE A 250 25.43 3.42 15.99
C PHE A 250 26.13 4.69 15.51
N ASP A 251 27.04 4.55 14.55
CA ASP A 251 27.53 5.70 13.83
C ASP A 251 26.39 6.40 13.07
N PHE A 252 26.53 7.70 12.84
CA PHE A 252 25.50 8.54 12.24
C PHE A 252 24.96 7.98 10.91
N PHE A 253 25.85 7.48 10.03
CA PHE A 253 25.45 6.94 8.73
C PHE A 253 24.67 5.64 8.85
N THR A 254 25.09 4.72 9.69
CA THR A 254 24.39 3.46 9.93
C THR A 254 23.01 3.71 10.54
N GLY A 255 22.93 4.57 11.57
CA GLY A 255 21.65 4.93 12.18
C GLY A 255 20.70 5.60 11.19
N LEU A 256 21.19 6.51 10.35
CA LEU A 256 20.38 7.16 9.32
C LEU A 256 19.90 6.18 8.24
N ARG A 257 20.75 5.28 7.75
CA ARG A 257 20.41 4.27 6.73
C ARG A 257 19.34 3.30 7.22
N LEU A 258 19.53 2.71 8.41
CA LEU A 258 18.56 1.79 9.00
C LEU A 258 17.21 2.46 9.24
N SER A 259 17.23 3.71 9.75
CA SER A 259 16.01 4.47 9.95
C SER A 259 15.32 4.82 8.63
N ALA A 260 16.07 5.30 7.63
CA ALA A 260 15.52 5.67 6.34
C ALA A 260 14.83 4.49 5.66
N PHE A 261 15.48 3.34 5.64
CA PHE A 261 14.93 2.14 5.01
C PHE A 261 13.65 1.68 5.72
N ASN A 262 13.70 1.43 7.03
CA ASN A 262 12.57 0.83 7.74
C ASN A 262 11.37 1.80 7.87
N VAL A 263 11.62 3.10 8.10
CA VAL A 263 10.56 4.12 8.13
C VAL A 263 9.88 4.25 6.76
N VAL A 264 10.66 4.36 5.68
CA VAL A 264 10.08 4.45 4.33
C VAL A 264 9.36 3.17 3.95
N SER A 265 9.91 2.00 4.29
CA SER A 265 9.30 0.70 4.04
C SER A 265 7.90 0.61 4.65
N ILE A 266 7.75 0.99 5.92
CA ILE A 266 6.45 0.94 6.60
C ILE A 266 5.51 2.05 6.10
N MET A 267 6.01 3.28 5.94
CA MET A 267 5.21 4.42 5.49
C MET A 267 4.69 4.25 4.05
N THR A 268 5.46 3.62 3.17
CA THR A 268 5.01 3.31 1.80
C THR A 268 4.10 2.09 1.73
N GLY A 269 3.99 1.32 2.81
CA GLY A 269 3.30 0.03 2.84
C GLY A 269 4.08 -1.07 2.11
N THR A 270 5.39 -0.90 1.88
CA THR A 270 6.22 -1.94 1.27
C THR A 270 6.43 -3.12 2.23
N GLY A 271 6.78 -2.84 3.49
CA GLY A 271 6.90 -3.89 4.50
C GLY A 271 8.20 -4.70 4.49
N TYR A 272 9.21 -4.30 3.72
CA TYR A 272 10.56 -4.88 3.87
C TYR A 272 11.17 -4.52 5.22
N ALA A 273 12.00 -5.41 5.75
CA ALA A 273 12.80 -5.17 6.94
C ALA A 273 14.30 -5.40 6.65
N THR A 274 15.14 -4.53 7.17
CA THR A 274 16.60 -4.71 7.19
C THR A 274 17.08 -5.27 8.51
N THR A 275 16.34 -4.98 9.58
CA THR A 275 16.59 -5.44 10.94
C THR A 275 15.27 -5.60 11.68
N ASP A 276 15.30 -6.27 12.81
CA ASP A 276 14.14 -6.30 13.71
C ASP A 276 14.02 -4.97 14.48
N TYR A 277 13.24 -4.03 13.94
CA TYR A 277 12.98 -2.75 14.60
C TYR A 277 12.07 -2.89 15.84
N GLY A 278 11.47 -4.06 16.10
CA GLY A 278 10.84 -4.39 17.37
C GLY A 278 11.81 -4.35 18.54
N MET A 279 13.08 -4.66 18.28
CA MET A 279 14.17 -4.60 19.27
C MET A 279 14.67 -3.17 19.55
N TRP A 280 14.20 -2.15 18.82
CA TRP A 280 14.61 -0.76 19.05
C TRP A 280 13.91 -0.08 20.23
N GLY A 281 13.20 -0.86 21.03
CA GLY A 281 12.53 -0.45 22.27
C GLY A 281 11.08 0.00 22.09
N SER A 282 10.36 0.15 23.19
CA SER A 282 8.91 0.40 23.21
C SER A 282 8.50 1.67 22.45
N PHE A 283 9.35 2.69 22.44
CA PHE A 283 9.10 3.91 21.66
C PHE A 283 9.04 3.60 20.16
N ALA A 284 9.99 2.81 19.65
CA ALA A 284 10.02 2.44 18.23
C ALA A 284 8.79 1.61 17.86
N VAL A 285 8.40 0.62 18.69
CA VAL A 285 7.20 -0.18 18.49
C VAL A 285 5.95 0.71 18.38
N GLY A 286 5.74 1.64 19.31
CA GLY A 286 4.62 2.57 19.26
C GLY A 286 4.68 3.52 18.07
N PHE A 287 5.87 3.98 17.71
CA PHE A 287 6.09 4.86 16.56
C PHE A 287 5.80 4.14 15.24
N PHE A 288 6.33 2.93 15.03
CA PHE A 288 6.06 2.14 13.85
C PHE A 288 4.58 1.75 13.74
N PHE A 289 3.92 1.48 14.88
CA PHE A 289 2.48 1.29 14.92
C PHE A 289 1.71 2.50 14.39
N CYS A 290 2.10 3.71 14.77
CA CYS A 290 1.44 4.93 14.30
C CYS A 290 1.70 5.20 12.82
N ILE A 291 2.95 5.05 12.33
CA ILE A 291 3.29 5.35 10.94
C ILE A 291 2.75 4.34 9.94
N MET A 292 2.44 3.09 10.35
CA MET A 292 1.84 2.10 9.46
C MET A 292 0.47 2.54 8.90
N PHE A 293 -0.23 3.44 9.57
CA PHE A 293 -1.47 4.02 9.06
C PHE A 293 -1.23 5.11 8.02
N VAL A 294 -0.05 5.72 8.00
CA VAL A 294 0.28 6.78 7.04
C VAL A 294 0.71 6.13 5.72
N GLY A 295 -0.10 6.30 4.69
CA GLY A 295 0.19 5.77 3.36
C GLY A 295 0.88 6.77 2.45
N GLY A 296 1.14 6.34 1.20
CA GLY A 296 1.69 7.22 0.16
C GLY A 296 0.66 8.13 -0.51
N CYS A 297 1.06 8.69 -1.64
CA CYS A 297 0.23 9.61 -2.41
C CYS A 297 -0.93 8.88 -3.12
N ALA A 298 -2.00 9.60 -3.41
CA ALA A 298 -3.08 9.06 -4.24
C ALA A 298 -2.57 8.82 -5.68
N GLY A 299 -3.05 7.73 -6.31
CA GLY A 299 -2.57 7.34 -7.65
C GLY A 299 -1.17 6.74 -7.66
N SER A 300 -0.67 6.23 -6.53
CA SER A 300 0.54 5.42 -6.37
C SER A 300 0.20 3.96 -6.06
N THR A 301 1.21 3.08 -6.02
CA THR A 301 1.07 1.68 -5.58
C THR A 301 0.83 1.54 -4.09
N SER A 302 1.29 2.50 -3.29
CA SER A 302 1.20 2.51 -1.83
C SER A 302 -0.23 2.39 -1.31
N CYS A 303 -0.41 1.79 -0.16
CA CYS A 303 -1.67 1.58 0.56
C CYS A 303 -1.82 2.53 1.76
N GLY A 304 -2.63 2.17 2.74
CA GLY A 304 -2.86 2.97 3.95
C GLY A 304 -3.71 4.21 3.73
N LEU A 305 -3.73 5.07 4.72
CA LEU A 305 -4.41 6.37 4.65
C LEU A 305 -3.63 7.28 3.70
N LYS A 306 -4.20 7.54 2.53
CA LYS A 306 -3.55 8.38 1.52
C LYS A 306 -3.25 9.77 2.05
N VAL A 307 -2.09 10.30 1.70
CA VAL A 307 -1.59 11.63 2.14
C VAL A 307 -2.62 12.74 1.97
N PHE A 308 -3.38 12.76 0.85
CA PHE A 308 -4.37 13.82 0.63
C PHE A 308 -5.46 13.85 1.71
N ARG A 309 -5.88 12.68 2.24
CA ARG A 309 -6.88 12.62 3.31
C ARG A 309 -6.35 13.24 4.60
N LEU A 310 -5.09 12.97 4.93
CA LEU A 310 -4.43 13.62 6.07
C LEU A 310 -4.36 15.14 5.87
N GLN A 311 -3.99 15.59 4.68
CA GLN A 311 -3.95 17.03 4.35
C GLN A 311 -5.33 17.68 4.46
N VAL A 312 -6.38 17.03 3.97
CA VAL A 312 -7.77 17.50 4.08
C VAL A 312 -8.18 17.56 5.56
N ALA A 313 -7.89 16.52 6.35
CA ALA A 313 -8.20 16.49 7.78
C ALA A 313 -7.47 17.59 8.56
N PHE A 314 -6.17 17.80 8.32
CA PHE A 314 -5.41 18.91 8.91
C PHE A 314 -5.94 20.28 8.48
N SER A 315 -6.36 20.41 7.23
CA SER A 315 -6.97 21.66 6.73
C SER A 315 -8.32 21.94 7.41
N ALA A 316 -9.12 20.90 7.65
CA ALA A 316 -10.38 21.00 8.40
C ALA A 316 -10.13 21.42 9.85
N LEU A 317 -9.16 20.78 10.53
CA LEU A 317 -8.80 21.10 11.90
C LEU A 317 -8.29 22.56 12.02
N ALA A 318 -7.42 22.98 11.10
CA ALA A 318 -6.92 24.36 11.06
C ALA A 318 -8.03 25.38 10.79
N LEU A 319 -8.99 25.05 9.91
CA LEU A 319 -10.16 25.90 9.65
C LEU A 319 -11.04 26.01 10.89
N TYR A 320 -11.29 24.90 11.57
CA TYR A 320 -12.08 24.88 12.81
C TYR A 320 -11.42 25.72 13.90
N GLY A 321 -10.12 25.57 14.13
CA GLY A 321 -9.37 26.40 15.08
C GLY A 321 -9.42 27.88 14.74
N ARG A 322 -9.33 28.24 13.44
CA ARG A 322 -9.47 29.65 13.00
C ARG A 322 -10.88 30.19 13.23
N ARG A 323 -11.93 29.38 13.04
CA ARG A 323 -13.32 29.78 13.32
C ARG A 323 -13.56 30.02 14.80
N LEU A 324 -12.96 29.20 15.68
CA LEU A 324 -13.03 29.41 17.12
C LEU A 324 -12.33 30.70 17.54
N ALA A 325 -11.16 31.02 16.96
CA ALA A 325 -10.41 32.23 17.26
C ALA A 325 -11.03 33.50 16.65
N HIS A 326 -11.65 33.36 15.46
CA HIS A 326 -12.22 34.49 14.70
C HIS A 326 -13.58 34.10 14.10
N PRO A 327 -14.70 34.11 14.88
CA PRO A 327 -16.01 33.58 14.45
C PRO A 327 -16.58 34.29 13.21
N HIS A 328 -16.30 35.57 13.03
CA HIS A 328 -16.83 36.39 11.92
C HIS A 328 -15.98 36.32 10.64
N ARG A 329 -14.84 35.60 10.66
CA ARG A 329 -13.98 35.54 9.49
C ARG A 329 -14.44 34.44 8.52
N MET A 330 -14.89 34.81 7.33
CA MET A 330 -15.23 33.89 6.26
C MET A 330 -13.96 33.34 5.58
N THR A 331 -13.43 32.22 6.10
CA THR A 331 -12.30 31.52 5.49
C THR A 331 -12.74 30.17 4.93
N LYS A 332 -12.30 29.85 3.72
CA LYS A 332 -12.48 28.51 3.11
C LYS A 332 -11.15 27.76 3.13
N ALA A 333 -11.17 26.50 3.50
CA ALA A 333 -10.00 25.64 3.36
C ALA A 333 -9.69 25.43 1.88
N ARG A 334 -8.40 25.25 1.55
CA ARG A 334 -7.94 25.05 0.18
C ARG A 334 -7.05 23.81 0.11
N TYR A 335 -7.15 23.11 -1.01
CA TYR A 335 -6.27 22.01 -1.38
C TYR A 335 -5.77 22.27 -2.81
N ASN A 336 -4.46 22.24 -3.04
CA ASN A 336 -3.82 22.61 -4.32
C ASN A 336 -4.35 23.94 -4.91
N GLY A 337 -4.54 24.97 -4.04
CA GLY A 337 -5.04 26.29 -4.44
C GLY A 337 -6.57 26.37 -4.65
N ARG A 338 -7.29 25.26 -4.71
CA ARG A 338 -8.75 25.18 -4.92
C ARG A 338 -9.50 25.14 -3.58
N PRO A 339 -10.67 25.79 -3.48
CA PRO A 339 -11.48 25.71 -2.25
C PRO A 339 -12.04 24.29 -2.10
N LEU A 340 -11.98 23.76 -0.88
CA LEU A 340 -12.60 22.48 -0.52
C LEU A 340 -14.10 22.71 -0.27
N THR A 341 -14.93 21.80 -0.81
CA THR A 341 -16.38 21.77 -0.54
C THR A 341 -16.66 20.98 0.73
N ASP A 342 -17.79 21.28 1.38
CA ASP A 342 -18.23 20.57 2.61
C ASP A 342 -18.44 19.09 2.35
N ASP A 343 -18.88 18.69 1.16
CA ASP A 343 -19.05 17.28 0.76
C ASP A 343 -17.73 16.51 0.79
N VAL A 344 -16.63 17.12 0.36
CA VAL A 344 -15.30 16.51 0.41
C VAL A 344 -14.85 16.32 1.86
N PHE A 345 -15.06 17.32 2.71
CA PHE A 345 -14.75 17.21 4.13
C PHE A 345 -15.53 16.07 4.79
N LEU A 346 -16.84 16.05 4.58
CA LEU A 346 -17.72 15.02 5.15
C LEU A 346 -17.31 13.62 4.68
N SER A 347 -17.00 13.47 3.38
CA SER A 347 -16.56 12.20 2.80
C SER A 347 -15.23 11.72 3.43
N VAL A 348 -14.27 12.61 3.63
CA VAL A 348 -12.98 12.27 4.23
C VAL A 348 -13.13 11.93 5.71
N LEU A 349 -13.90 12.73 6.48
CA LEU A 349 -14.15 12.45 7.90
C LEU A 349 -14.90 11.14 8.11
N SER A 350 -15.92 10.87 7.28
CA SER A 350 -16.65 9.60 7.29
C SER A 350 -15.73 8.42 6.99
N PHE A 351 -14.80 8.59 6.04
CA PHE A 351 -13.79 7.59 5.75
C PHE A 351 -12.91 7.29 6.96
N PHE A 352 -12.39 8.32 7.65
CA PHE A 352 -11.60 8.13 8.87
C PHE A 352 -12.36 7.39 9.95
N PHE A 353 -13.62 7.80 10.20
CA PHE A 353 -14.45 7.14 11.20
C PHE A 353 -14.64 5.65 10.89
N ILE A 354 -15.02 5.33 9.65
CA ILE A 354 -15.24 3.93 9.23
C ILE A 354 -13.92 3.15 9.25
N TYR A 355 -12.81 3.76 8.84
CA TYR A 355 -11.49 3.12 8.84
C TYR A 355 -11.10 2.67 10.25
N PHE A 356 -11.19 3.56 11.24
CA PHE A 356 -10.84 3.22 12.61
C PHE A 356 -11.88 2.32 13.29
N ALA A 357 -13.15 2.41 12.93
CA ALA A 357 -14.17 1.49 13.40
C ALA A 357 -13.92 0.04 12.91
N VAL A 358 -13.60 -0.11 11.62
CA VAL A 358 -13.25 -1.42 11.03
C VAL A 358 -11.95 -1.94 11.64
N PHE A 359 -10.93 -1.10 11.79
CA PHE A 359 -9.68 -1.45 12.49
C PHE A 359 -9.95 -2.00 13.89
N ALA A 360 -10.72 -1.29 14.70
CA ALA A 360 -11.07 -1.73 16.06
C ALA A 360 -11.84 -3.06 16.06
N THR A 361 -12.78 -3.22 15.13
CA THR A 361 -13.54 -4.47 14.97
C THR A 361 -12.62 -5.65 14.63
N ILE A 362 -11.68 -5.47 13.69
CA ILE A 362 -10.70 -6.51 13.32
C ILE A 362 -9.80 -6.84 14.51
N ALA A 363 -9.30 -5.84 15.24
CA ALA A 363 -8.45 -6.05 16.41
C ALA A 363 -9.17 -6.87 17.50
N VAL A 364 -10.45 -6.57 17.78
CA VAL A 364 -11.27 -7.34 18.72
C VAL A 364 -11.50 -8.77 18.22
N LEU A 365 -11.79 -8.95 16.93
CA LEU A 365 -11.95 -10.29 16.34
C LEU A 365 -10.66 -11.12 16.43
N LEU A 366 -9.48 -10.50 16.24
CA LEU A 366 -8.21 -11.18 16.41
C LEU A 366 -7.96 -11.58 17.88
N SER A 367 -8.29 -10.72 18.83
CA SER A 367 -8.21 -11.04 20.26
C SER A 367 -9.11 -12.21 20.67
N PHE A 368 -10.24 -12.43 19.96
CA PHE A 368 -11.10 -13.60 20.16
C PHE A 368 -10.38 -14.93 19.88
N PHE A 369 -9.36 -14.93 19.03
CA PHE A 369 -8.52 -16.11 18.77
C PHE A 369 -7.36 -16.26 19.78
N SER A 370 -7.43 -15.62 20.94
CA SER A 370 -6.43 -15.69 22.02
C SER A 370 -5.05 -15.15 21.62
N LEU A 371 -5.00 -14.23 20.65
CA LEU A 371 -3.78 -13.51 20.30
C LEU A 371 -3.54 -12.39 21.34
N ASP A 372 -2.28 -12.14 21.64
CA ASP A 372 -1.89 -11.04 22.52
C ASP A 372 -2.26 -9.67 21.94
N THR A 373 -2.33 -8.65 22.78
CA THR A 373 -2.80 -7.32 22.40
C THR A 373 -1.95 -6.68 21.31
N VAL A 374 -0.62 -6.85 21.37
CA VAL A 374 0.30 -6.27 20.38
C VAL A 374 0.09 -6.91 19.01
N THR A 375 0.01 -8.24 18.98
CA THR A 375 -0.28 -9.01 17.75
C THR A 375 -1.65 -8.66 17.18
N SER A 376 -2.69 -8.57 18.03
CA SER A 376 -4.06 -8.26 17.57
C SER A 376 -4.17 -6.85 17.00
N LEU A 377 -3.64 -5.84 17.69
CA LEU A 377 -3.68 -4.45 17.22
C LEU A 377 -2.80 -4.26 15.99
N SER A 378 -1.54 -4.69 16.03
CA SER A 378 -0.62 -4.47 14.92
C SER A 378 -0.97 -5.31 13.69
N GLY A 379 -1.48 -6.53 13.88
CA GLY A 379 -1.98 -7.37 12.80
C GLY A 379 -3.20 -6.76 12.12
N ALA A 380 -4.16 -6.24 12.89
CA ALA A 380 -5.30 -5.51 12.34
C ALA A 380 -4.86 -4.25 11.58
N GLY A 381 -3.93 -3.45 12.16
CA GLY A 381 -3.39 -2.25 11.54
C GLY A 381 -2.63 -2.56 10.25
N SER A 382 -1.72 -3.53 10.28
CA SER A 382 -0.95 -3.97 9.12
C SER A 382 -1.84 -4.50 8.00
N ALA A 383 -2.85 -5.31 8.33
CA ALA A 383 -3.76 -5.87 7.32
C ALA A 383 -4.64 -4.80 6.66
N ILE A 384 -5.24 -3.87 7.43
CA ILE A 384 -6.11 -2.82 6.86
C ILE A 384 -5.32 -1.73 6.13
N ALA A 385 -4.07 -1.49 6.54
CA ALA A 385 -3.17 -0.56 5.87
C ALA A 385 -2.36 -1.22 4.74
N ASN A 386 -2.43 -2.55 4.60
CA ASN A 386 -1.67 -3.36 3.63
C ASN A 386 -0.15 -3.09 3.73
N VAL A 387 0.43 -3.23 4.91
CA VAL A 387 1.85 -2.95 5.18
C VAL A 387 2.72 -4.21 5.19
N GLY A 388 2.18 -5.34 5.68
CA GLY A 388 2.84 -6.63 5.75
C GLY A 388 3.25 -7.03 7.16
N PRO A 389 4.39 -6.62 7.68
CA PRO A 389 4.76 -6.96 9.05
C PRO A 389 3.84 -6.30 10.06
N GLY A 390 3.51 -7.05 11.12
CA GLY A 390 2.95 -6.49 12.35
C GLY A 390 4.05 -6.07 13.31
N LEU A 391 3.77 -6.16 14.61
CA LEU A 391 4.70 -5.88 15.69
C LEU A 391 4.60 -6.99 16.72
N GLY A 392 5.59 -7.07 17.62
CA GLY A 392 5.70 -8.12 18.63
C GLY A 392 6.40 -9.38 18.11
N ASP A 393 6.44 -10.40 18.94
CA ASP A 393 7.31 -11.57 18.74
C ASP A 393 6.79 -12.52 17.64
N ILE A 394 5.48 -12.51 17.35
CA ILE A 394 4.87 -13.47 16.42
C ILE A 394 4.91 -12.93 14.97
N ILE A 395 4.32 -11.75 14.75
CA ILE A 395 4.12 -11.19 13.40
C ILE A 395 4.98 -9.94 13.15
N GLY A 396 5.96 -9.70 14.00
CA GLY A 396 6.90 -8.59 13.87
C GLY A 396 7.80 -8.72 12.63
N PRO A 397 8.73 -7.77 12.46
CA PRO A 397 9.59 -7.70 11.26
C PRO A 397 10.47 -8.93 11.04
N ALA A 398 10.82 -9.67 12.09
CA ALA A 398 11.54 -10.94 12.02
C ALA A 398 10.62 -12.17 12.10
N GLY A 399 9.32 -11.98 12.30
CA GLY A 399 8.32 -13.02 12.45
C GLY A 399 7.54 -13.32 11.16
N ASN A 400 6.53 -14.20 11.29
CA ASN A 400 5.59 -14.47 10.21
C ASN A 400 4.20 -14.87 10.74
N TYR A 401 3.24 -15.02 9.85
CA TYR A 401 1.85 -15.31 10.19
C TYR A 401 1.53 -16.82 10.26
N ALA A 402 2.51 -17.71 10.05
CA ALA A 402 2.31 -19.17 10.08
C ALA A 402 1.70 -19.67 11.41
N PRO A 403 2.14 -19.19 12.60
CA PRO A 403 1.62 -19.68 13.87
C PRO A 403 0.18 -19.26 14.16
N LEU A 404 -0.39 -18.31 13.43
CA LEU A 404 -1.74 -17.81 13.69
C LEU A 404 -2.81 -18.88 13.41
N PRO A 405 -3.89 -18.93 14.21
CA PRO A 405 -5.04 -19.78 13.93
C PRO A 405 -5.68 -19.50 12.56
N GLY A 406 -6.22 -20.53 11.91
CA GLY A 406 -6.86 -20.40 10.60
C GLY A 406 -7.95 -19.34 10.55
N GLY A 407 -8.78 -19.22 11.61
CA GLY A 407 -9.81 -18.17 11.71
C GLY A 407 -9.22 -16.76 11.71
N ALA A 408 -8.10 -16.53 12.41
CA ALA A 408 -7.41 -15.24 12.40
C ALA A 408 -6.87 -14.90 10.99
N LYS A 409 -6.33 -15.88 10.26
CA LYS A 409 -5.86 -15.70 8.87
C LYS A 409 -6.99 -15.30 7.93
N TRP A 410 -8.21 -15.86 8.09
CA TRP A 410 -9.38 -15.46 7.33
C TRP A 410 -9.82 -14.01 7.63
N VAL A 411 -9.84 -13.62 8.92
CA VAL A 411 -10.15 -12.25 9.35
C VAL A 411 -9.14 -11.26 8.76
N LEU A 412 -7.86 -11.58 8.85
CA LEU A 412 -6.80 -10.74 8.26
C LEU A 412 -6.90 -10.66 6.73
N SER A 413 -7.22 -11.77 6.05
CA SER A 413 -7.44 -11.76 4.60
C SER A 413 -8.58 -10.85 4.17
N ALA A 414 -9.69 -10.86 4.93
CA ALA A 414 -10.80 -9.94 4.71
C ALA A 414 -10.37 -8.47 4.95
N ALA A 415 -9.57 -8.23 5.99
CA ALA A 415 -9.04 -6.90 6.30
C ALA A 415 -8.11 -6.37 5.19
N MET A 416 -7.24 -7.22 4.63
CA MET A 416 -6.36 -6.87 3.50
C MET A 416 -7.17 -6.44 2.27
N LEU A 417 -8.25 -7.17 1.96
CA LEU A 417 -9.13 -6.83 0.85
C LEU A 417 -9.87 -5.51 1.09
N LEU A 418 -10.39 -5.29 2.30
CA LEU A 418 -11.05 -4.06 2.70
C LEU A 418 -10.11 -2.85 2.58
N GLY A 419 -8.88 -2.97 3.06
CA GLY A 419 -7.85 -1.93 2.95
C GLY A 419 -7.53 -1.60 1.50
N ARG A 420 -7.34 -2.62 0.66
CA ARG A 420 -6.93 -2.47 -0.74
C ARG A 420 -7.99 -1.81 -1.61
N LEU A 421 -9.26 -2.14 -1.42
CA LEU A 421 -10.38 -1.64 -2.21
C LEU A 421 -11.01 -0.36 -1.62
N GLU A 422 -10.29 0.35 -0.74
CA GLU A 422 -10.75 1.61 -0.15
C GLU A 422 -12.04 1.45 0.69
N LEU A 423 -12.10 0.50 1.60
CA LEU A 423 -13.16 0.14 2.55
C LEU A 423 -14.61 0.38 2.07
N LEU A 424 -14.95 1.63 1.75
CA LEU A 424 -16.31 2.02 1.35
C LEU A 424 -16.77 1.31 0.09
N THR A 425 -15.86 0.94 -0.81
CA THR A 425 -16.18 0.19 -2.03
C THR A 425 -16.80 -1.17 -1.73
N ILE A 426 -16.35 -1.81 -0.65
CA ILE A 426 -16.90 -3.10 -0.21
C ILE A 426 -18.06 -2.90 0.75
N LEU A 427 -17.93 -1.98 1.72
CA LEU A 427 -18.94 -1.81 2.76
C LEU A 427 -20.27 -1.35 2.21
N VAL A 428 -20.30 -0.60 1.11
CA VAL A 428 -21.55 -0.19 0.46
C VAL A 428 -22.37 -1.38 -0.01
N LEU A 429 -21.74 -2.51 -0.34
CA LEU A 429 -22.44 -3.74 -0.76
C LEU A 429 -23.27 -4.37 0.38
N PHE A 430 -22.92 -4.10 1.63
CA PHE A 430 -23.65 -4.58 2.80
C PHE A 430 -24.78 -3.62 3.21
N ALA A 431 -24.85 -2.42 2.62
CA ALA A 431 -25.92 -1.47 2.94
C ALA A 431 -27.24 -1.86 2.24
N PRO A 432 -28.38 -2.03 2.97
CA PRO A 432 -29.66 -2.39 2.34
C PRO A 432 -30.13 -1.39 1.27
N VAL A 433 -29.77 -0.12 1.41
CA VAL A 433 -30.08 0.95 0.45
C VAL A 433 -29.42 0.70 -0.91
N PHE A 434 -28.26 0.04 -0.93
CA PHE A 434 -27.56 -0.30 -2.18
C PHE A 434 -28.39 -1.24 -3.07
N TRP A 435 -29.18 -2.14 -2.48
CA TRP A 435 -29.98 -3.14 -3.18
C TRP A 435 -31.42 -2.67 -3.48
N ARG A 436 -31.88 -1.63 -2.78
CA ARG A 436 -33.17 -1.02 -3.06
C ARG A 436 -33.07 -0.03 -4.22
N ARG A 437 -34.05 -0.04 -5.09
CA ARG A 437 -34.14 0.94 -6.20
C ARG A 437 -34.60 2.28 -5.70
#